data_e038ad85616de6c45a8b2c7a9130e983
#
_entry.id   e038ad85616de6c45a8b2c7a9130e983
#
_cell.length_a   1.000
_cell.length_b   1.000
_cell.length_c   1.000
_cell.angle_alpha   90.00
_cell.angle_beta   90.00
_cell.angle_gamma   90.00
#
_symmetry.space_group_name_H-M   'P 1'
#
loop_
_entity.id
_entity.type
_entity.pdbx_description
1 polymer ?
#
loop_
_entity_poly.entity_id
_entity_poly.type
_entity_poly.pdbx_seq_one_letter_code
_entity_poly.pdbx_strand_id
1 'polypeptide(L)'
;HSNKFRSAKTDGAVLPILHLNGFKIANPTIFARMSHLELEQLFRGFGWTPIYVEGDDPELMHQAMGAALDDALTQIKTAQSAARNNGKVDWPRWPMIVLRTPKGWTGPKVVDGVKIEGTYRSHQVPLQVDAQHPKHLGLLEQWMRSYKPEELFDDAGRLLGDLKKLAPVGDRRMGANPHANGGLLLKDLTMPDFRAYAVRVEAPGTAMAADTYQLGQFLRDVMVHNKAERNFRIFGPDETASNRLTPVFEVTNRQWESAIVADDEFLAHDGRVMEVLSEHQCQGWLEGYLLTGRHGLFNSYEAFIHIVDSMFNQHAKWLKITRELPWRRPIASLNYLLASHVWQQAHNGFTHQDPGFIDHVVNKKA
;
A
#
# COMPACT_ATOMS: atom_id res chain seq x y z
N HIS A 1 7.62 -4.53 8.17
CA HIS A 1 8.92 -4.68 7.45
C HIS A 1 9.10 -3.68 6.30
N SER A 2 8.03 -3.07 5.76
CA SER A 2 8.10 -2.19 4.57
C SER A 2 9.11 -1.03 4.71
N ASN A 3 9.37 -0.55 5.92
CA ASN A 3 10.37 0.49 6.18
C ASN A 3 11.82 0.07 5.86
N LYS A 4 12.10 -1.24 5.72
CA LYS A 4 13.41 -1.78 5.35
C LYS A 4 13.65 -1.82 3.83
N PHE A 5 12.67 -1.42 3.05
CA PHE A 5 12.72 -1.41 1.59
C PHE A 5 12.52 -0.01 1.00
N ARG A 6 12.45 1.02 1.85
CA ARG A 6 12.19 2.39 1.43
C ARG A 6 13.42 3.26 1.69
N SER A 7 14.00 3.76 0.61
CA SER A 7 15.16 4.64 0.66
C SER A 7 14.78 6.07 1.04
N ALA A 8 15.40 6.60 2.08
CA ALA A 8 15.26 8.01 2.43
C ALA A 8 15.83 8.95 1.35
N LYS A 9 16.74 8.42 0.51
CA LYS A 9 17.41 9.18 -0.56
C LYS A 9 16.53 9.35 -1.79
N THR A 10 15.88 8.28 -2.26
CA THR A 10 15.20 8.24 -3.56
C THR A 10 13.69 8.16 -3.49
N ASP A 11 13.15 7.69 -2.37
CA ASP A 11 11.73 7.41 -2.25
C ASP A 11 10.98 8.51 -1.48
N GLY A 12 9.66 8.48 -1.56
CA GLY A 12 8.79 9.25 -0.70
C GLY A 12 8.74 8.68 0.73
N ALA A 13 7.99 9.32 1.58
CA ALA A 13 7.71 8.84 2.93
C ALA A 13 6.25 8.43 3.08
N VAL A 14 6.00 7.46 3.96
CA VAL A 14 4.66 7.08 4.42
C VAL A 14 4.59 7.33 5.90
N LEU A 15 3.58 8.05 6.35
CA LEU A 15 3.26 8.24 7.77
C LEU A 15 2.10 7.31 8.13
N PRO A 16 2.33 6.16 8.78
CA PRO A 16 1.26 5.32 9.27
C PRO A 16 0.53 6.00 10.43
N ILE A 17 -0.79 5.95 10.41
CA ILE A 17 -1.64 6.35 11.53
C ILE A 17 -2.42 5.12 11.97
N LEU A 18 -2.05 4.55 13.11
CA LEU A 18 -2.78 3.44 13.71
C LEU A 18 -3.93 3.99 14.55
N HIS A 19 -5.15 3.89 14.05
CA HIS A 19 -6.33 4.26 14.82
C HIS A 19 -6.72 3.12 15.77
N LEU A 20 -6.28 3.23 17.00
CA LEU A 20 -6.48 2.23 18.05
C LEU A 20 -7.71 2.58 18.89
N ASN A 21 -8.90 2.26 18.37
CA ASN A 21 -10.18 2.55 19.04
C ASN A 21 -10.68 1.46 19.99
N GLY A 22 -9.92 0.38 20.14
CA GLY A 22 -10.17 -0.67 21.12
C GLY A 22 -10.91 -1.90 20.61
N PHE A 23 -11.70 -1.81 19.54
CA PHE A 23 -12.58 -2.90 19.11
C PHE A 23 -12.53 -3.17 17.60
N LYS A 24 -12.73 -4.43 17.24
CA LYS A 24 -13.12 -4.89 15.90
C LYS A 24 -14.63 -4.71 15.71
N ILE A 25 -15.27 -5.62 15.00
CA ILE A 25 -16.72 -5.62 14.77
C ILE A 25 -17.48 -5.90 16.07
N ALA A 26 -17.11 -6.96 16.80
CA ALA A 26 -17.79 -7.42 18.02
C ALA A 26 -16.85 -7.67 19.21
N ASN A 27 -15.55 -7.68 18.99
CA ASN A 27 -14.55 -8.07 19.99
C ASN A 27 -13.42 -7.04 20.10
N PRO A 28 -12.70 -6.97 21.23
CA PRO A 28 -11.54 -6.12 21.36
C PRO A 28 -10.42 -6.53 20.39
N THR A 29 -9.58 -5.57 20.02
CA THR A 29 -8.32 -5.83 19.32
C THR A 29 -7.24 -6.23 20.31
N ILE A 30 -6.26 -7.02 19.86
CA ILE A 30 -5.10 -7.41 20.69
C ILE A 30 -4.35 -6.17 21.16
N PHE A 31 -4.05 -5.23 20.25
CA PHE A 31 -3.32 -4.00 20.58
C PHE A 31 -4.03 -3.14 21.63
N ALA A 32 -5.37 -3.20 21.71
CA ALA A 32 -6.13 -2.48 22.75
C ALA A 32 -5.93 -3.05 24.16
N ARG A 33 -5.41 -4.26 24.28
CA ARG A 33 -5.13 -4.94 25.54
C ARG A 33 -3.66 -4.91 25.94
N MET A 34 -2.80 -4.41 25.03
CA MET A 34 -1.40 -4.17 25.35
C MET A 34 -1.26 -2.86 26.11
N SER A 35 -0.32 -2.86 27.07
CA SER A 35 0.07 -1.62 27.75
C SER A 35 0.77 -0.66 26.78
N HIS A 36 0.84 0.61 27.19
CA HIS A 36 1.56 1.63 26.41
C HIS A 36 3.04 1.22 26.18
N LEU A 37 3.69 0.70 27.21
CA LEU A 37 5.07 0.26 27.13
C LEU A 37 5.27 -0.90 26.14
N GLU A 38 4.37 -1.89 26.13
CA GLU A 38 4.44 -3.01 25.19
C GLU A 38 4.26 -2.54 23.74
N LEU A 39 3.32 -1.64 23.48
CA LEU A 39 3.14 -1.07 22.15
C LEU A 39 4.35 -0.24 21.69
N GLU A 40 4.90 0.57 22.60
CA GLU A 40 6.11 1.35 22.35
C GLU A 40 7.28 0.44 21.95
N GLN A 41 7.52 -0.61 22.74
CA GLN A 41 8.58 -1.57 22.47
C GLN A 41 8.37 -2.33 21.16
N LEU A 42 7.13 -2.74 20.87
CA LEU A 42 6.77 -3.43 19.63
C LEU A 42 7.08 -2.58 18.40
N PHE A 43 6.58 -1.35 18.37
CA PHE A 43 6.78 -0.48 17.21
C PHE A 43 8.23 -0.03 17.05
N ARG A 44 8.92 0.24 18.16
CA ARG A 44 10.36 0.53 18.11
C ARG A 44 11.18 -0.66 17.63
N GLY A 45 10.82 -1.88 18.00
CA GLY A 45 11.43 -3.11 17.48
C GLY A 45 11.25 -3.27 15.98
N PHE A 46 10.12 -2.85 15.45
CA PHE A 46 9.86 -2.82 14.00
C PHE A 46 10.54 -1.65 13.28
N GLY A 47 11.23 -0.75 13.99
CA GLY A 47 11.93 0.38 13.36
C GLY A 47 11.07 1.62 13.16
N TRP A 48 9.99 1.77 13.92
CA TRP A 48 9.15 2.97 13.96
C TRP A 48 9.42 3.81 15.20
N THR A 49 9.12 5.10 15.13
CA THR A 49 9.04 6.01 16.27
C THR A 49 7.57 6.36 16.49
N PRO A 50 6.88 5.71 17.46
CA PRO A 50 5.47 6.00 17.71
C PRO A 50 5.30 7.34 18.42
N ILE A 51 4.35 8.13 17.93
CA ILE A 51 3.87 9.40 18.51
C ILE A 51 2.42 9.14 18.93
N TYR A 52 2.13 9.33 20.20
CA TYR A 52 0.80 9.03 20.74
C TYR A 52 -0.09 10.26 20.77
N VAL A 53 -1.31 10.11 20.26
CA VAL A 53 -2.40 11.10 20.34
C VAL A 53 -3.59 10.39 20.96
N GLU A 54 -3.93 10.71 22.21
CA GLU A 54 -4.87 9.95 23.01
C GLU A 54 -5.87 10.87 23.71
N GLY A 55 -7.16 10.51 23.67
CA GLY A 55 -8.21 11.27 24.36
C GLY A 55 -9.57 11.16 23.67
N ASP A 56 -10.50 11.98 24.15
CA ASP A 56 -11.88 12.06 23.69
C ASP A 56 -12.43 13.50 23.64
N ASP A 57 -11.66 14.50 24.08
CA ASP A 57 -12.02 15.90 23.89
C ASP A 57 -11.63 16.35 22.46
N PRO A 58 -12.58 16.80 21.62
CA PRO A 58 -12.32 17.12 20.24
C PRO A 58 -11.29 18.24 20.06
N GLU A 59 -11.32 19.29 20.86
CA GLU A 59 -10.42 20.44 20.71
C GLU A 59 -8.99 20.06 21.10
N LEU A 60 -8.81 19.41 22.24
CA LEU A 60 -7.51 18.91 22.68
C LEU A 60 -6.93 17.89 21.70
N MET A 61 -7.77 17.01 21.15
CA MET A 61 -7.35 16.02 20.16
C MET A 61 -6.92 16.66 18.85
N HIS A 62 -7.58 17.72 18.39
CA HIS A 62 -7.16 18.46 17.19
C HIS A 62 -5.79 19.11 17.41
N GLN A 63 -5.57 19.76 18.56
CA GLN A 63 -4.29 20.37 18.89
C GLN A 63 -3.16 19.34 19.00
N ALA A 64 -3.43 18.23 19.69
CA ALA A 64 -2.46 17.13 19.83
C ALA A 64 -2.11 16.48 18.48
N MET A 65 -3.11 16.26 17.61
CA MET A 65 -2.88 15.73 16.28
C MET A 65 -2.08 16.70 15.41
N GLY A 66 -2.38 18.00 15.47
CA GLY A 66 -1.60 19.04 14.77
C GLY A 66 -0.13 19.02 15.17
N ALA A 67 0.14 18.99 16.46
CA ALA A 67 1.51 18.91 17.00
C ALA A 67 2.21 17.58 16.59
N ALA A 68 1.50 16.46 16.63
CA ALA A 68 2.03 15.16 16.21
C ALA A 68 2.36 15.10 14.71
N LEU A 69 1.55 15.74 13.86
CA LEU A 69 1.81 15.86 12.43
C LEU A 69 3.03 16.73 12.14
N ASP A 70 3.18 17.86 12.83
CA ASP A 70 4.34 18.75 12.69
C ASP A 70 5.63 18.04 13.12
N ASP A 71 5.62 17.33 14.24
CA ASP A 71 6.75 16.51 14.69
C ASP A 71 7.08 15.39 13.69
N ALA A 72 6.08 14.63 13.25
CA ALA A 72 6.28 13.57 12.26
C ALA A 72 6.87 14.11 10.94
N LEU A 73 6.36 15.22 10.42
CA LEU A 73 6.88 15.86 9.21
C LEU A 73 8.31 16.35 9.40
N THR A 74 8.65 16.87 10.56
CA THR A 74 10.00 17.31 10.91
C THR A 74 10.96 16.12 10.92
N GLN A 75 10.59 14.99 11.54
CA GLN A 75 11.39 13.78 11.55
C GLN A 75 11.61 13.23 10.13
N ILE A 76 10.55 13.19 9.31
CA ILE A 76 10.64 12.75 7.90
C ILE A 76 11.60 13.65 7.10
N LYS A 77 11.43 14.95 7.18
CA LYS A 77 12.28 15.92 6.46
C LYS A 77 13.74 15.83 6.91
N THR A 78 13.99 15.66 8.20
CA THR A 78 15.34 15.49 8.75
C THR A 78 16.01 14.24 8.19
N ALA A 79 15.31 13.09 8.21
CA ALA A 79 15.82 11.84 7.65
C ALA A 79 16.13 11.95 6.14
N GLN A 80 15.19 12.52 5.38
CA GLN A 80 15.38 12.71 3.93
C GLN A 80 16.52 13.69 3.60
N SER A 81 16.63 14.79 4.34
CA SER A 81 17.71 15.78 4.14
C SER A 81 19.07 15.19 4.47
N ALA A 82 19.20 14.43 5.56
CA ALA A 82 20.44 13.74 5.92
C ALA A 82 20.88 12.76 4.82
N ALA A 83 19.96 11.95 4.29
CA ALA A 83 20.26 11.00 3.24
C ALA A 83 20.60 11.66 1.90
N ARG A 84 19.91 12.73 1.52
CA ARG A 84 20.06 13.39 0.21
C ARG A 84 21.25 14.33 0.15
N ASN A 85 21.55 15.06 1.21
CA ASN A 85 22.60 16.08 1.23
C ASN A 85 23.94 15.57 1.74
N ASN A 86 23.94 14.63 2.70
CA ASN A 86 25.16 14.20 3.39
C ASN A 86 25.62 12.80 2.96
N GLY A 87 24.87 12.12 2.10
CA GLY A 87 25.18 10.75 1.67
C GLY A 87 25.13 9.70 2.81
N LYS A 88 24.67 10.09 4.00
CA LYS A 88 24.53 9.16 5.12
C LYS A 88 23.39 8.20 4.83
N VAL A 89 23.74 6.95 4.68
CA VAL A 89 22.80 5.83 4.62
C VAL A 89 22.63 5.31 6.05
N ASP A 90 22.05 6.16 6.91
CA ASP A 90 21.56 5.70 8.21
C ASP A 90 20.12 5.25 8.01
N TRP A 91 19.79 4.04 8.44
CA TRP A 91 18.40 3.56 8.37
C TRP A 91 17.55 4.35 9.36
N PRO A 92 16.78 5.35 8.89
CA PRO A 92 16.03 6.18 9.81
C PRO A 92 14.91 5.36 10.44
N ARG A 93 14.68 5.62 11.70
CA ARG A 93 13.42 5.23 12.33
C ARG A 93 12.35 6.20 11.86
N TRP A 94 11.40 5.70 11.08
CA TRP A 94 10.34 6.53 10.56
C TRP A 94 9.28 6.79 11.63
N PRO A 95 8.67 7.99 11.67
CA PRO A 95 7.58 8.27 12.60
C PRO A 95 6.32 7.49 12.20
N MET A 96 5.52 7.16 13.21
CA MET A 96 4.14 6.71 13.06
C MET A 96 3.28 7.34 14.17
N ILE A 97 1.99 7.55 13.91
CA ILE A 97 1.07 8.06 14.92
C ILE A 97 0.20 6.92 15.44
N VAL A 98 0.06 6.81 16.75
CA VAL A 98 -0.91 5.95 17.42
C VAL A 98 -2.02 6.83 17.95
N LEU A 99 -3.14 6.85 17.21
CA LEU A 99 -4.34 7.61 17.56
C LEU A 99 -5.27 6.75 18.41
N ARG A 100 -5.43 7.08 19.68
CA ARG A 100 -6.34 6.37 20.61
C ARG A 100 -7.54 7.24 20.93
N THR A 101 -8.71 6.82 20.45
CA THR A 101 -9.99 7.44 20.74
C THR A 101 -11.02 6.34 21.10
N PRO A 102 -12.10 6.67 21.82
CA PRO A 102 -13.18 5.72 21.98
C PRO A 102 -13.77 5.29 20.63
N LYS A 103 -14.10 4.02 20.46
CA LYS A 103 -14.82 3.58 19.25
C LYS A 103 -16.20 4.26 19.21
N GLY A 104 -16.58 4.79 18.03
CA GLY A 104 -17.78 5.59 17.87
C GLY A 104 -17.70 6.99 18.49
N TRP A 105 -16.47 7.48 18.69
CA TRP A 105 -16.19 8.82 19.19
C TRP A 105 -16.99 9.89 18.43
N THR A 106 -17.53 10.86 19.19
CA THR A 106 -18.47 11.89 18.77
C THR A 106 -19.88 11.40 18.42
N GLY A 107 -20.15 10.11 18.45
CA GLY A 107 -21.48 9.53 18.28
C GLY A 107 -22.30 9.51 19.58
N PRO A 108 -23.48 8.90 19.53
CA PRO A 108 -24.31 8.75 20.73
C PRO A 108 -23.58 7.94 21.82
N LYS A 109 -23.49 8.48 23.03
CA LYS A 109 -22.83 7.79 24.15
C LYS A 109 -23.67 6.64 24.67
N VAL A 110 -25.01 6.82 24.74
CA VAL A 110 -25.97 5.84 25.24
C VAL A 110 -27.21 5.88 24.35
N VAL A 111 -27.74 4.72 24.00
CA VAL A 111 -29.02 4.54 23.28
C VAL A 111 -29.83 3.51 24.03
N ASP A 112 -31.10 3.82 24.35
CA ASP A 112 -32.02 2.96 25.12
C ASP A 112 -31.41 2.40 26.42
N GLY A 113 -30.63 3.22 27.13
CA GLY A 113 -29.93 2.85 28.35
C GLY A 113 -28.69 1.99 28.18
N VAL A 114 -28.31 1.66 26.94
CA VAL A 114 -27.14 0.84 26.63
C VAL A 114 -25.98 1.72 26.18
N LYS A 115 -24.78 1.50 26.75
CA LYS A 115 -23.56 2.20 26.36
C LYS A 115 -23.15 1.82 24.93
N ILE A 116 -22.98 2.82 24.08
CA ILE A 116 -22.58 2.69 22.66
C ILE A 116 -21.12 3.13 22.47
N GLU A 117 -20.81 4.41 22.72
CA GLU A 117 -19.45 4.94 22.59
C GLU A 117 -18.46 4.17 23.46
N GLY A 118 -17.28 3.89 22.91
CA GLY A 118 -16.23 3.13 23.58
C GLY A 118 -16.53 1.63 23.71
N THR A 119 -17.48 1.12 22.94
CA THR A 119 -17.81 -0.32 22.88
C THR A 119 -17.91 -0.81 21.44
N TYR A 120 -17.95 -2.14 21.25
CA TYR A 120 -18.16 -2.75 19.93
C TYR A 120 -19.51 -2.38 19.32
N ARG A 121 -20.52 -1.98 20.13
CA ARG A 121 -21.87 -1.64 19.66
C ARG A 121 -21.90 -0.45 18.73
N SER A 122 -20.93 0.45 18.82
CA SER A 122 -20.81 1.56 17.88
C SER A 122 -20.38 1.14 16.44
N HIS A 123 -19.97 -0.11 16.22
CA HIS A 123 -19.73 -0.64 14.88
C HIS A 123 -21.03 -0.99 14.14
N GLN A 124 -22.02 -1.47 14.88
CA GLN A 124 -23.35 -1.74 14.35
C GLN A 124 -24.13 -0.42 14.25
N VAL A 125 -25.26 -0.43 13.54
CA VAL A 125 -26.12 0.76 13.45
C VAL A 125 -26.67 1.06 14.84
N PRO A 126 -26.22 2.12 15.53
CA PRO A 126 -26.60 2.36 16.92
C PRO A 126 -28.04 2.90 17.07
N LEU A 127 -28.61 3.43 15.98
CA LEU A 127 -29.95 4.00 15.94
C LEU A 127 -30.76 3.30 14.86
N GLN A 128 -31.97 2.88 15.20
CA GLN A 128 -32.96 2.35 14.26
C GLN A 128 -34.06 3.42 14.08
N VAL A 129 -34.06 4.08 12.92
CA VAL A 129 -35.01 5.15 12.61
C VAL A 129 -36.22 4.53 11.89
N ASP A 130 -37.16 4.03 12.66
CA ASP A 130 -38.39 3.42 12.19
C ASP A 130 -39.58 3.73 13.14
N ALA A 131 -40.77 3.22 12.82
CA ALA A 131 -41.97 3.46 13.60
C ALA A 131 -41.93 2.81 14.97
N GLN A 132 -41.13 1.76 15.17
CA GLN A 132 -40.97 1.06 16.45
C GLN A 132 -40.02 1.81 17.40
N HIS A 133 -39.17 2.67 16.86
CA HIS A 133 -38.16 3.42 17.62
C HIS A 133 -38.29 4.94 17.42
N PRO A 134 -39.44 5.56 17.77
CA PRO A 134 -39.74 6.96 17.44
C PRO A 134 -38.76 7.96 18.09
N LYS A 135 -38.12 7.57 19.20
CA LYS A 135 -37.10 8.42 19.88
C LYS A 135 -35.76 8.49 19.12
N HIS A 136 -35.45 7.51 18.29
CA HIS A 136 -34.17 7.44 17.60
C HIS A 136 -33.99 8.54 16.54
N LEU A 137 -35.09 9.01 15.93
CA LEU A 137 -35.05 10.15 15.03
C LEU A 137 -34.56 11.41 15.75
N GLY A 138 -35.08 11.67 16.95
CA GLY A 138 -34.62 12.81 17.76
C GLY A 138 -33.17 12.69 18.22
N LEU A 139 -32.73 11.46 18.56
CA LEU A 139 -31.31 11.21 18.88
C LEU A 139 -30.40 11.42 17.67
N LEU A 140 -30.84 10.99 16.50
CA LEU A 140 -30.10 11.22 15.25
C LEU A 140 -29.99 12.72 14.95
N GLU A 141 -31.08 13.45 15.07
CA GLU A 141 -31.08 14.90 14.87
C GLU A 141 -30.14 15.60 15.85
N GLN A 142 -30.21 15.26 17.14
CA GLN A 142 -29.28 15.80 18.14
C GLN A 142 -27.82 15.51 17.81
N TRP A 143 -27.53 14.28 17.36
CA TRP A 143 -26.18 13.92 16.95
C TRP A 143 -25.71 14.73 15.75
N MET A 144 -26.51 14.84 14.69
CA MET A 144 -26.17 15.66 13.53
C MET A 144 -25.99 17.13 13.88
N ARG A 145 -26.86 17.69 14.71
CA ARG A 145 -26.75 19.09 15.17
C ARG A 145 -25.54 19.34 16.07
N SER A 146 -25.01 18.33 16.75
CA SER A 146 -23.79 18.47 17.56
C SER A 146 -22.56 18.85 16.74
N TYR A 147 -22.57 18.61 15.43
CA TYR A 147 -21.52 19.03 14.50
C TYR A 147 -21.70 20.46 13.98
N LYS A 148 -22.75 21.17 14.40
CA LYS A 148 -23.05 22.57 14.06
C LYS A 148 -22.96 22.83 12.55
N PRO A 149 -23.74 22.13 11.73
CA PRO A 149 -23.69 22.26 10.27
C PRO A 149 -23.93 23.69 9.77
N GLU A 150 -24.67 24.49 10.53
CA GLU A 150 -24.91 25.91 10.26
C GLU A 150 -23.65 26.79 10.35
N GLU A 151 -22.60 26.37 11.06
CA GLU A 151 -21.30 27.02 11.08
C GLU A 151 -20.43 26.62 9.88
N LEU A 152 -20.82 25.58 9.14
CA LEU A 152 -20.04 25.01 8.03
C LEU A 152 -20.67 25.32 6.66
N PHE A 153 -22.00 25.37 6.59
CA PHE A 153 -22.76 25.47 5.35
C PHE A 153 -23.77 26.61 5.40
N ASP A 154 -24.04 27.21 4.23
CA ASP A 154 -25.12 28.18 4.04
C ASP A 154 -26.50 27.48 3.91
N ASP A 155 -27.59 28.27 3.85
CA ASP A 155 -28.96 27.78 3.71
C ASP A 155 -29.21 26.95 2.46
N ALA A 156 -28.35 27.06 1.45
CA ALA A 156 -28.39 26.24 0.24
C ALA A 156 -27.48 24.99 0.31
N GLY A 157 -26.93 24.69 1.51
CA GLY A 157 -26.03 23.55 1.73
C GLY A 157 -24.65 23.68 1.11
N ARG A 158 -24.22 24.89 0.76
CA ARG A 158 -22.91 25.15 0.18
C ARG A 158 -21.92 25.50 1.29
N LEU A 159 -20.71 24.94 1.22
CA LEU A 159 -19.62 25.23 2.18
C LEU A 159 -19.36 26.75 2.22
N LEU A 160 -19.23 27.31 3.43
CA LEU A 160 -18.94 28.73 3.66
C LEU A 160 -17.61 29.15 3.00
N GLY A 161 -17.56 30.42 2.54
CA GLY A 161 -16.46 30.94 1.73
C GLY A 161 -15.09 30.84 2.38
N ASP A 162 -15.00 31.08 3.69
CA ASP A 162 -13.74 30.99 4.43
C ASP A 162 -13.25 29.54 4.59
N LEU A 163 -14.15 28.60 4.76
CA LEU A 163 -13.81 27.18 4.77
C LEU A 163 -13.34 26.68 3.40
N LYS A 164 -13.89 27.21 2.30
CA LYS A 164 -13.41 26.91 0.95
C LYS A 164 -11.97 27.30 0.72
N LYS A 165 -11.47 28.33 1.39
CA LYS A 165 -10.06 28.78 1.32
C LYS A 165 -9.08 27.78 1.92
N LEU A 166 -9.55 26.90 2.81
CA LEU A 166 -8.73 25.83 3.40
C LEU A 166 -8.48 24.68 2.43
N ALA A 167 -9.33 24.55 1.39
CA ALA A 167 -9.15 23.50 0.40
C ALA A 167 -7.84 23.70 -0.39
N PRO A 168 -7.05 22.63 -0.59
CA PRO A 168 -5.83 22.73 -1.37
C PRO A 168 -6.14 23.13 -2.82
N VAL A 169 -5.21 23.89 -3.43
CA VAL A 169 -5.32 24.37 -4.81
C VAL A 169 -4.21 23.76 -5.68
N GLY A 170 -4.44 23.73 -7.00
CA GLY A 170 -3.47 23.22 -7.95
C GLY A 170 -3.11 21.76 -7.70
N ASP A 171 -1.83 21.45 -7.82
CA ASP A 171 -1.24 20.12 -7.62
C ASP A 171 -1.24 19.60 -6.17
N ARG A 172 -1.63 20.42 -5.22
CA ARG A 172 -1.89 19.96 -3.85
C ARG A 172 -3.20 19.15 -3.74
N ARG A 173 -4.09 19.24 -4.72
CA ARG A 173 -5.28 18.38 -4.76
C ARG A 173 -4.88 16.96 -5.15
N MET A 174 -5.46 15.97 -4.50
CA MET A 174 -5.17 14.57 -4.80
C MET A 174 -5.37 14.24 -6.30
N GLY A 175 -6.47 14.70 -6.91
CA GLY A 175 -6.76 14.45 -8.33
C GLY A 175 -5.88 15.21 -9.33
N ALA A 176 -5.20 16.28 -8.89
CA ALA A 176 -4.28 17.05 -9.72
C ALA A 176 -2.80 16.77 -9.40
N ASN A 177 -2.52 16.14 -8.26
CA ASN A 177 -1.16 15.78 -7.87
C ASN A 177 -0.64 14.64 -8.77
N PRO A 178 0.48 14.81 -9.48
CA PRO A 178 0.98 13.79 -10.40
C PRO A 178 1.40 12.49 -9.69
N HIS A 179 1.77 12.54 -8.43
CA HIS A 179 2.11 11.33 -7.65
C HIS A 179 0.87 10.58 -7.15
N ALA A 180 -0.27 11.24 -7.01
CA ALA A 180 -1.54 10.62 -6.63
C ALA A 180 -2.41 10.27 -7.85
N ASN A 181 -2.34 11.05 -8.93
CA ASN A 181 -2.91 10.74 -10.24
C ASN A 181 -1.79 10.28 -11.17
N GLY A 182 -1.28 9.07 -10.94
CA GLY A 182 -0.07 8.56 -11.55
C GLY A 182 -0.07 8.50 -13.07
N GLY A 183 -1.26 8.49 -13.70
CA GLY A 183 -1.38 8.58 -15.15
C GLY A 183 -0.82 9.89 -15.74
N LEU A 184 -0.64 10.94 -14.93
CA LEU A 184 0.05 12.17 -15.35
C LEU A 184 1.56 11.98 -15.51
N LEU A 185 2.15 11.00 -14.82
CA LEU A 185 3.57 10.66 -14.87
C LEU A 185 3.87 9.40 -15.68
N LEU A 186 2.84 8.73 -16.18
CA LEU A 186 3.00 7.48 -16.92
C LEU A 186 3.79 7.74 -18.21
N LYS A 187 4.89 6.98 -18.36
CA LYS A 187 5.71 6.92 -19.55
C LYS A 187 5.79 5.47 -20.00
N ASP A 188 5.69 5.24 -21.30
CA ASP A 188 5.86 3.90 -21.86
C ASP A 188 7.26 3.36 -21.59
N LEU A 189 7.35 2.05 -21.43
CA LEU A 189 8.63 1.38 -21.36
C LEU A 189 9.27 1.33 -22.75
N THR A 190 10.57 1.61 -22.81
CA THR A 190 11.38 1.27 -23.96
C THR A 190 11.64 -0.23 -23.91
N MET A 191 11.01 -0.96 -24.83
CA MET A 191 11.05 -2.42 -24.88
C MET A 191 12.16 -2.90 -25.83
N PRO A 192 12.92 -3.96 -25.46
CA PRO A 192 13.79 -4.62 -26.43
C PRO A 192 12.96 -5.42 -27.44
N ASP A 193 13.54 -5.77 -28.59
CA ASP A 193 12.88 -6.67 -29.54
C ASP A 193 12.84 -8.09 -28.96
N PHE A 194 11.65 -8.53 -28.62
CA PHE A 194 11.44 -9.85 -28.00
C PHE A 194 11.93 -11.03 -28.88
N ARG A 195 12.03 -10.82 -30.20
CA ARG A 195 12.50 -11.85 -31.12
C ARG A 195 13.98 -12.20 -30.91
N ALA A 196 14.75 -11.28 -30.34
CA ALA A 196 16.16 -11.51 -30.00
C ALA A 196 16.37 -12.60 -28.93
N TYR A 197 15.33 -12.91 -28.18
CA TYR A 197 15.37 -13.91 -27.09
C TYR A 197 14.77 -15.26 -27.52
N ALA A 198 14.38 -15.39 -28.78
CA ALA A 198 13.83 -16.64 -29.30
C ALA A 198 14.88 -17.75 -29.32
N VAL A 199 14.54 -18.92 -28.83
CA VAL A 199 15.35 -20.11 -28.94
C VAL A 199 15.04 -20.81 -30.25
N ARG A 200 16.06 -20.99 -31.08
CA ARG A 200 15.90 -21.72 -32.35
C ARG A 200 15.73 -23.20 -32.06
N VAL A 201 14.61 -23.78 -32.50
CA VAL A 201 14.32 -25.20 -32.42
C VAL A 201 14.27 -25.76 -33.84
N GLU A 202 15.25 -26.56 -34.23
CA GLU A 202 15.32 -27.10 -35.58
C GLU A 202 14.43 -28.33 -35.81
N ALA A 203 14.22 -29.11 -34.74
CA ALA A 203 13.32 -30.22 -34.72
C ALA A 203 12.82 -30.50 -33.29
N PRO A 204 11.66 -31.16 -33.09
CA PRO A 204 11.17 -31.51 -31.76
C PRO A 204 12.22 -32.27 -30.94
N GLY A 205 12.46 -31.81 -29.70
CA GLY A 205 13.40 -32.44 -28.77
C GLY A 205 14.89 -32.13 -29.02
N THR A 206 15.24 -31.25 -29.98
CA THR A 206 16.63 -30.90 -30.29
C THR A 206 17.18 -29.69 -29.53
N ALA A 207 16.32 -28.91 -28.89
CA ALA A 207 16.72 -27.75 -28.10
C ALA A 207 16.21 -27.87 -26.67
N MET A 208 17.07 -27.54 -25.71
CA MET A 208 16.73 -27.40 -24.30
C MET A 208 16.81 -25.93 -23.91
N ALA A 209 15.72 -25.39 -23.39
CA ALA A 209 15.68 -24.00 -22.92
C ALA A 209 14.70 -23.88 -21.73
N ALA A 210 14.94 -22.90 -20.89
CA ALA A 210 14.00 -22.51 -19.86
C ALA A 210 13.32 -21.18 -20.28
N ASP A 211 12.03 -21.21 -20.44
CA ASP A 211 11.20 -20.06 -20.87
C ASP A 211 11.36 -18.85 -19.94
N THR A 212 11.26 -19.07 -18.64
CA THR A 212 11.42 -18.01 -17.63
C THR A 212 12.85 -17.44 -17.59
N TYR A 213 13.87 -18.23 -17.94
CA TYR A 213 15.24 -17.71 -18.09
C TYR A 213 15.36 -16.77 -19.30
N GLN A 214 14.73 -17.12 -20.43
CA GLN A 214 14.65 -16.24 -21.60
C GLN A 214 13.89 -14.95 -21.27
N LEU A 215 12.80 -15.06 -20.51
CA LEU A 215 12.10 -13.89 -19.98
C LEU A 215 12.99 -13.07 -19.05
N GLY A 216 13.81 -13.71 -18.21
CA GLY A 216 14.80 -13.03 -17.36
C GLY A 216 15.79 -12.18 -18.13
N GLN A 217 16.29 -12.68 -19.28
CA GLN A 217 17.15 -11.91 -20.18
C GLN A 217 16.41 -10.72 -20.79
N PHE A 218 15.19 -10.91 -21.25
CA PHE A 218 14.34 -9.83 -21.75
C PHE A 218 14.08 -8.76 -20.69
N LEU A 219 13.73 -9.14 -19.45
CA LEU A 219 13.49 -8.22 -18.34
C LEU A 219 14.77 -7.48 -17.91
N ARG A 220 15.93 -8.12 -17.98
CA ARG A 220 17.24 -7.47 -17.80
C ARG A 220 17.37 -6.28 -18.75
N ASP A 221 17.10 -6.50 -20.03
CA ASP A 221 17.26 -5.47 -21.04
C ASP A 221 16.16 -4.40 -20.96
N VAL A 222 14.94 -4.76 -20.54
CA VAL A 222 13.93 -3.75 -20.14
C VAL A 222 14.48 -2.85 -19.05
N MET A 223 15.14 -3.39 -18.02
CA MET A 223 15.73 -2.58 -16.94
C MET A 223 16.87 -1.69 -17.46
N VAL A 224 17.70 -2.18 -18.37
CA VAL A 224 18.78 -1.39 -19.00
C VAL A 224 18.20 -0.21 -19.78
N HIS A 225 17.23 -0.46 -20.67
CA HIS A 225 16.64 0.58 -21.53
C HIS A 225 15.91 1.66 -20.73
N ASN A 226 15.37 1.30 -19.56
CA ASN A 226 14.59 2.21 -18.71
C ASN A 226 15.34 2.67 -17.45
N LYS A 227 16.67 2.50 -17.42
CA LYS A 227 17.52 2.81 -16.27
C LYS A 227 17.43 4.30 -15.87
N ALA A 228 17.44 5.20 -16.83
CA ALA A 228 17.38 6.64 -16.58
C ALA A 228 16.03 7.07 -15.99
N GLU A 229 14.94 6.51 -16.48
CA GLU A 229 13.59 6.83 -16.03
C GLU A 229 13.24 6.15 -14.70
N ARG A 230 13.94 5.08 -14.32
CA ARG A 230 13.71 4.31 -13.09
C ARG A 230 12.24 3.90 -12.90
N ASN A 231 11.55 3.58 -13.99
CA ASN A 231 10.10 3.37 -14.02
C ASN A 231 9.67 1.91 -14.13
N PHE A 232 10.58 0.95 -13.92
CA PHE A 232 10.27 -0.47 -13.88
C PHE A 232 10.85 -1.14 -12.64
N ARG A 233 10.05 -2.01 -11.97
CA ARG A 233 10.47 -2.85 -10.84
C ARG A 233 9.88 -4.25 -10.93
N ILE A 234 10.58 -5.21 -10.31
CA ILE A 234 10.08 -6.57 -10.05
C ILE A 234 9.79 -6.69 -8.56
N PHE A 235 8.69 -7.37 -8.25
CA PHE A 235 8.24 -7.67 -6.89
C PHE A 235 8.03 -9.18 -6.76
N GLY A 236 8.38 -9.78 -5.62
CA GLY A 236 8.17 -11.20 -5.41
C GLY A 236 8.47 -11.65 -3.98
N PRO A 237 7.93 -12.80 -3.56
CA PRO A 237 8.16 -13.34 -2.22
C PRO A 237 9.44 -14.20 -2.17
N ASP A 238 10.60 -13.60 -2.51
CA ASP A 238 11.91 -14.28 -2.59
C ASP A 238 11.97 -15.35 -3.70
N GLU A 239 11.24 -15.13 -4.79
CA GLU A 239 11.08 -16.14 -5.87
C GLU A 239 11.71 -15.73 -7.20
N THR A 240 12.43 -14.60 -7.29
CA THR A 240 13.05 -14.16 -8.54
C THR A 240 14.07 -15.17 -9.06
N ALA A 241 14.91 -15.71 -8.17
CA ALA A 241 15.92 -16.70 -8.56
C ALA A 241 15.29 -18.06 -8.87
N SER A 242 14.36 -18.55 -8.05
CA SER A 242 13.68 -19.82 -8.27
C SER A 242 12.78 -19.80 -9.51
N ASN A 243 12.22 -18.67 -9.89
CA ASN A 243 11.55 -18.45 -11.17
C ASN A 243 12.52 -18.24 -12.34
N ARG A 244 13.82 -18.45 -12.14
CA ARG A 244 14.89 -18.34 -13.15
C ARG A 244 15.02 -16.97 -13.79
N LEU A 245 14.60 -15.91 -13.08
CA LEU A 245 14.78 -14.51 -13.53
C LEU A 245 16.16 -13.93 -13.16
N THR A 246 17.12 -14.77 -12.79
CA THR A 246 18.46 -14.38 -12.36
C THR A 246 19.21 -13.45 -13.31
N PRO A 247 19.00 -13.45 -14.67
CA PRO A 247 19.66 -12.49 -15.54
C PRO A 247 19.42 -11.02 -15.15
N VAL A 248 18.33 -10.70 -14.45
CA VAL A 248 18.07 -9.32 -14.00
C VAL A 248 19.14 -8.83 -13.02
N PHE A 249 19.76 -9.73 -12.26
CA PHE A 249 20.82 -9.39 -11.31
C PHE A 249 22.17 -9.04 -11.96
N GLU A 250 22.31 -9.20 -13.27
CA GLU A 250 23.45 -8.69 -14.02
C GLU A 250 23.46 -7.14 -14.09
N VAL A 251 22.29 -6.49 -13.93
CA VAL A 251 22.13 -5.05 -14.15
C VAL A 251 21.48 -4.32 -12.96
N THR A 252 20.96 -5.03 -11.98
CA THR A 252 20.36 -4.48 -10.77
C THR A 252 20.53 -5.43 -9.60
N ASN A 253 20.07 -5.00 -8.41
CA ASN A 253 20.07 -5.79 -7.18
C ASN A 253 18.69 -5.79 -6.53
N ARG A 254 18.54 -6.56 -5.45
CA ARG A 254 17.43 -6.45 -4.52
C ARG A 254 17.55 -5.15 -3.73
N GLN A 255 16.46 -4.43 -3.61
CA GLN A 255 16.36 -3.24 -2.76
C GLN A 255 16.46 -3.66 -1.28
N TRP A 256 17.39 -3.07 -0.55
CA TRP A 256 17.61 -3.38 0.84
C TRP A 256 18.08 -2.16 1.63
N GLU A 257 17.31 -1.77 2.67
CA GLU A 257 17.60 -0.61 3.52
C GLU A 257 17.95 -1.06 4.95
N SER A 258 18.79 -2.08 5.09
CA SER A 258 19.32 -2.56 6.36
C SER A 258 20.78 -2.97 6.19
N ALA A 259 21.38 -3.56 7.21
CA ALA A 259 22.77 -4.01 7.13
C ALA A 259 22.98 -5.00 5.98
N ILE A 260 24.05 -4.82 5.24
CA ILE A 260 24.54 -5.75 4.22
C ILE A 260 25.81 -6.35 4.76
N VAL A 261 25.91 -7.68 4.79
CA VAL A 261 27.07 -8.42 5.27
C VAL A 261 27.84 -9.07 4.12
N ALA A 262 29.03 -9.58 4.39
CA ALA A 262 29.96 -10.04 3.34
C ALA A 262 29.41 -11.20 2.47
N ASP A 263 28.55 -12.03 3.04
CA ASP A 263 27.98 -13.19 2.36
C ASP A 263 26.66 -12.89 1.64
N ASP A 264 26.16 -11.64 1.71
CA ASP A 264 24.94 -11.24 1.02
C ASP A 264 25.21 -11.08 -0.48
N GLU A 265 24.33 -11.63 -1.31
CA GLU A 265 24.40 -11.54 -2.75
C GLU A 265 23.28 -10.66 -3.32
N PHE A 266 23.65 -9.80 -4.26
CA PHE A 266 22.71 -8.97 -5.02
C PHE A 266 21.83 -8.07 -4.15
N LEU A 267 22.36 -7.52 -3.05
CA LEU A 267 21.68 -6.52 -2.22
C LEU A 267 22.26 -5.13 -2.48
N ALA A 268 21.41 -4.12 -2.55
CA ALA A 268 21.81 -2.71 -2.66
C ALA A 268 20.69 -1.76 -2.21
N HIS A 269 21.07 -0.54 -1.80
CA HIS A 269 20.12 0.50 -1.38
C HIS A 269 19.28 1.09 -2.52
N ASP A 270 19.60 0.80 -3.76
CA ASP A 270 18.91 1.33 -4.96
C ASP A 270 18.47 0.23 -5.93
N GLY A 271 18.40 -1.00 -5.47
CA GLY A 271 17.95 -2.15 -6.24
C GLY A 271 16.57 -1.97 -6.86
N ARG A 272 16.32 -2.68 -7.96
CA ARG A 272 15.04 -2.63 -8.69
C ARG A 272 14.18 -3.87 -8.49
N VAL A 273 14.66 -4.84 -7.73
CA VAL A 273 13.91 -6.03 -7.31
C VAL A 273 13.55 -5.88 -5.84
N MET A 274 12.28 -6.02 -5.50
CA MET A 274 11.78 -5.92 -4.13
C MET A 274 11.24 -7.28 -3.70
N GLU A 275 11.94 -7.94 -2.79
CA GLU A 275 11.58 -9.26 -2.29
C GLU A 275 11.32 -9.27 -0.80
N VAL A 276 10.22 -9.89 -0.41
CA VAL A 276 9.86 -10.17 0.98
C VAL A 276 8.88 -11.35 1.02
N LEU A 277 9.05 -12.27 1.96
CA LEU A 277 8.13 -13.41 2.16
C LEU A 277 6.74 -12.94 2.66
N SER A 278 6.07 -12.17 1.81
CA SER A 278 4.72 -11.68 2.04
C SER A 278 4.12 -11.24 0.70
N GLU A 279 3.33 -12.07 0.11
CA GLU A 279 2.61 -11.80 -1.16
C GLU A 279 1.71 -10.58 -1.03
N HIS A 280 1.05 -10.40 0.11
CA HIS A 280 0.25 -9.21 0.39
C HIS A 280 1.07 -7.92 0.29
N GLN A 281 2.29 -7.92 0.82
CA GLN A 281 3.16 -6.75 0.75
C GLN A 281 3.68 -6.52 -0.66
N CYS A 282 4.07 -7.57 -1.37
CA CYS A 282 4.49 -7.50 -2.77
C CYS A 282 3.37 -6.93 -3.66
N GLN A 283 2.15 -7.41 -3.49
CA GLN A 283 0.96 -6.90 -4.18
C GLN A 283 0.73 -5.43 -3.87
N GLY A 284 0.73 -5.04 -2.59
CA GLY A 284 0.54 -3.66 -2.17
C GLY A 284 1.62 -2.71 -2.70
N TRP A 285 2.87 -3.17 -2.78
CA TRP A 285 3.95 -2.40 -3.37
C TRP A 285 3.77 -2.21 -4.87
N LEU A 286 3.42 -3.28 -5.61
CA LEU A 286 3.17 -3.18 -7.04
C LEU A 286 2.01 -2.23 -7.32
N GLU A 287 0.87 -2.39 -6.65
CA GLU A 287 -0.28 -1.49 -6.81
C GLU A 287 0.10 -0.03 -6.56
N GLY A 288 0.78 0.25 -5.44
CA GLY A 288 1.26 1.60 -5.12
C GLY A 288 2.23 2.15 -6.16
N TYR A 289 3.10 1.30 -6.71
CA TYR A 289 4.06 1.68 -7.74
C TYR A 289 3.40 2.06 -9.06
N LEU A 290 2.36 1.29 -9.48
CA LEU A 290 1.53 1.61 -10.64
C LEU A 290 0.77 2.93 -10.45
N LEU A 291 0.21 3.16 -9.25
CA LEU A 291 -0.49 4.40 -8.92
C LEU A 291 0.38 5.64 -9.01
N THR A 292 1.69 5.50 -8.96
CA THR A 292 2.66 6.59 -9.14
C THR A 292 3.16 6.74 -10.59
N GLY A 293 2.50 6.10 -11.57
CA GLY A 293 2.80 6.23 -13.00
C GLY A 293 4.00 5.41 -13.45
N ARG A 294 4.25 4.27 -12.84
CA ARG A 294 5.36 3.37 -13.13
C ARG A 294 4.86 2.00 -13.55
N HIS A 295 5.78 1.12 -13.98
CA HIS A 295 5.47 -0.23 -14.43
C HIS A 295 6.13 -1.26 -13.50
N GLY A 296 5.50 -2.41 -13.37
CA GLY A 296 6.07 -3.49 -12.56
C GLY A 296 5.54 -4.86 -12.93
N LEU A 297 6.21 -5.85 -12.39
CA LEU A 297 5.87 -7.26 -12.52
C LEU A 297 5.92 -7.91 -11.13
N PHE A 298 4.90 -8.68 -10.79
CA PHE A 298 4.91 -9.55 -9.62
C PHE A 298 5.16 -10.99 -10.08
N ASN A 299 6.26 -11.57 -9.62
CA ASN A 299 6.58 -12.98 -9.88
C ASN A 299 6.23 -13.83 -8.67
N SER A 300 5.54 -14.95 -8.90
CA SER A 300 5.17 -15.93 -7.88
C SER A 300 4.83 -17.28 -8.53
N TYR A 301 4.47 -18.28 -7.72
CA TYR A 301 3.91 -19.52 -8.17
C TYR A 301 2.38 -19.49 -8.17
N GLU A 302 1.76 -20.31 -9.01
CA GLU A 302 0.30 -20.36 -9.16
C GLU A 302 -0.44 -20.61 -7.85
N ALA A 303 0.03 -21.54 -7.02
CA ALA A 303 -0.63 -21.89 -5.76
C ALA A 303 -0.56 -20.77 -4.73
N PHE A 304 0.51 -19.97 -4.72
CA PHE A 304 0.72 -18.94 -3.69
C PHE A 304 0.05 -17.61 -4.03
N ILE A 305 -0.14 -17.32 -5.31
CA ILE A 305 -0.76 -16.06 -5.72
C ILE A 305 -2.21 -15.91 -5.20
N HIS A 306 -2.88 -17.01 -4.87
CA HIS A 306 -4.21 -16.99 -4.26
C HIS A 306 -4.26 -16.24 -2.92
N ILE A 307 -3.12 -16.10 -2.23
CA ILE A 307 -3.01 -15.29 -1.02
C ILE A 307 -3.48 -13.84 -1.26
N VAL A 308 -3.35 -13.32 -2.48
CA VAL A 308 -3.70 -11.94 -2.84
C VAL A 308 -5.02 -11.79 -3.60
N ASP A 309 -5.83 -12.84 -3.74
CA ASP A 309 -7.12 -12.81 -4.44
C ASP A 309 -8.00 -11.63 -4.01
N SER A 310 -8.08 -11.38 -2.71
CA SER A 310 -8.86 -10.28 -2.16
C SER A 310 -8.31 -8.91 -2.57
N MET A 311 -7.00 -8.72 -2.53
CA MET A 311 -6.35 -7.48 -2.95
C MET A 311 -6.51 -7.26 -4.45
N PHE A 312 -6.29 -8.29 -5.25
CA PHE A 312 -6.55 -8.25 -6.69
C PHE A 312 -8.00 -7.82 -7.00
N ASN A 313 -8.98 -8.39 -6.30
CA ASN A 313 -10.39 -8.00 -6.43
C ASN A 313 -10.62 -6.51 -6.13
N GLN A 314 -10.01 -5.98 -5.06
CA GLN A 314 -10.11 -4.58 -4.71
C GLN A 314 -9.47 -3.68 -5.78
N HIS A 315 -8.31 -4.06 -6.29
CA HIS A 315 -7.65 -3.34 -7.38
C HIS A 315 -8.52 -3.30 -8.66
N ALA A 316 -9.10 -4.43 -9.06
CA ALA A 316 -10.00 -4.51 -10.21
C ALA A 316 -11.25 -3.63 -10.05
N LYS A 317 -11.86 -3.60 -8.86
CA LYS A 317 -12.99 -2.69 -8.54
C LYS A 317 -12.56 -1.23 -8.62
N TRP A 318 -11.40 -0.91 -8.06
CA TRP A 318 -10.85 0.43 -8.12
C TRP A 318 -10.63 0.88 -9.58
N LEU A 319 -10.03 0.03 -10.43
CA LEU A 319 -9.85 0.33 -11.85
C LEU A 319 -11.18 0.62 -12.57
N LYS A 320 -12.22 -0.17 -12.31
CA LYS A 320 -13.56 0.06 -12.89
C LYS A 320 -14.09 1.45 -12.56
N ILE A 321 -14.05 1.81 -11.27
CA ILE A 321 -14.57 3.13 -10.83
C ILE A 321 -13.71 4.27 -11.37
N THR A 322 -12.39 4.14 -11.38
CA THR A 322 -11.49 5.22 -11.83
C THR A 322 -11.61 5.49 -13.33
N ARG A 323 -11.99 4.49 -14.14
CA ARG A 323 -12.24 4.66 -15.58
C ARG A 323 -13.47 5.52 -15.88
N GLU A 324 -14.39 5.64 -14.93
CA GLU A 324 -15.59 6.50 -15.05
C GLU A 324 -15.30 7.96 -14.69
N LEU A 325 -14.14 8.25 -14.08
CA LEU A 325 -13.77 9.60 -13.65
C LEU A 325 -13.06 10.36 -14.77
N PRO A 326 -13.65 11.45 -15.32
CA PRO A 326 -13.14 12.12 -16.51
C PRO A 326 -11.78 12.82 -16.30
N TRP A 327 -11.44 13.15 -15.06
CA TRP A 327 -10.17 13.81 -14.72
C TRP A 327 -9.03 12.81 -14.44
N ARG A 328 -9.34 11.53 -14.24
CA ARG A 328 -8.32 10.53 -13.92
C ARG A 328 -7.69 9.95 -15.17
N ARG A 329 -6.36 9.90 -15.19
CA ARG A 329 -5.61 9.31 -16.29
C ARG A 329 -5.42 7.81 -16.08
N PRO A 330 -5.33 7.03 -17.15
CA PRO A 330 -4.96 5.61 -17.08
C PRO A 330 -3.60 5.41 -16.42
N ILE A 331 -3.44 4.30 -15.74
CA ILE A 331 -2.15 3.83 -15.19
C ILE A 331 -1.70 2.56 -15.92
N ALA A 332 -0.46 2.12 -15.65
CA ALA A 332 0.07 0.87 -16.19
C ALA A 332 -0.69 -0.35 -15.68
N SER A 333 -0.65 -1.43 -16.45
CA SER A 333 -1.27 -2.71 -16.12
C SER A 333 -0.66 -3.34 -14.88
N LEU A 334 -1.48 -4.05 -14.12
CA LEU A 334 -1.04 -4.97 -13.08
C LEU A 334 -0.62 -6.28 -13.75
N ASN A 335 0.67 -6.62 -13.67
CA ASN A 335 1.24 -7.77 -14.36
C ASN A 335 1.73 -8.81 -13.37
N TYR A 336 1.40 -10.08 -13.64
CA TYR A 336 1.89 -11.24 -12.90
C TYR A 336 2.68 -12.16 -13.82
N LEU A 337 3.76 -12.73 -13.29
CA LEU A 337 4.39 -13.94 -13.80
C LEU A 337 4.10 -15.07 -12.82
N LEU A 338 3.37 -16.07 -13.27
CA LEU A 338 3.06 -17.25 -12.48
C LEU A 338 3.79 -18.44 -13.08
N ALA A 339 4.71 -19.02 -12.33
CA ALA A 339 5.43 -20.21 -12.74
C ALA A 339 4.95 -21.41 -11.93
N SER A 340 4.61 -22.48 -12.61
CA SER A 340 4.18 -23.73 -11.96
C SER A 340 5.11 -24.90 -12.22
N HIS A 341 5.99 -24.80 -13.21
CA HIS A 341 6.90 -25.86 -13.63
C HIS A 341 6.19 -27.21 -13.89
N VAL A 342 5.01 -27.16 -14.50
CA VAL A 342 4.14 -28.33 -14.78
C VAL A 342 4.93 -29.50 -15.38
N TRP A 343 5.90 -29.23 -16.23
CA TRP A 343 6.71 -30.20 -16.92
C TRP A 343 7.99 -30.61 -16.18
N GLN A 344 8.36 -29.88 -15.15
CA GLN A 344 9.54 -30.16 -14.34
C GLN A 344 9.14 -30.28 -12.87
N GLN A 345 8.99 -31.49 -12.40
CA GLN A 345 8.65 -31.77 -11.00
C GLN A 345 9.90 -31.89 -10.11
N ALA A 346 10.97 -31.15 -10.45
CA ALA A 346 12.26 -31.35 -9.82
C ALA A 346 12.28 -31.01 -8.33
N HIS A 347 11.66 -29.91 -7.91
CA HIS A 347 11.56 -29.62 -6.47
C HIS A 347 10.24 -28.98 -6.03
N ASN A 348 9.52 -28.28 -6.89
CA ASN A 348 8.25 -27.68 -6.51
C ASN A 348 7.05 -28.60 -6.76
N GLY A 349 7.10 -29.44 -7.81
CA GLY A 349 6.08 -30.41 -8.14
C GLY A 349 4.69 -29.81 -8.33
N PHE A 350 3.68 -30.65 -8.27
CA PHE A 350 2.28 -30.25 -8.43
C PHE A 350 1.75 -29.38 -7.26
N THR A 351 2.40 -29.36 -6.12
CA THR A 351 1.99 -28.54 -4.96
C THR A 351 2.04 -27.04 -5.23
N HIS A 352 2.74 -26.62 -6.29
CA HIS A 352 2.86 -25.23 -6.71
C HIS A 352 1.96 -24.87 -7.90
N GLN A 353 1.18 -25.82 -8.38
CA GLN A 353 0.28 -25.67 -9.53
C GLN A 353 -1.14 -25.37 -9.04
N ASP A 354 -1.72 -24.30 -9.52
CA ASP A 354 -3.14 -23.97 -9.33
C ASP A 354 -3.59 -22.92 -10.35
N PRO A 355 -4.32 -23.29 -11.40
CA PRO A 355 -4.77 -22.36 -12.43
C PRO A 355 -5.93 -21.46 -12.00
N GLY A 356 -6.48 -21.63 -10.79
CA GLY A 356 -7.68 -20.94 -10.34
C GLY A 356 -7.55 -19.43 -10.31
N PHE A 357 -6.35 -18.89 -10.04
CA PHE A 357 -6.13 -17.44 -10.11
C PHE A 357 -6.28 -16.89 -11.52
N ILE A 358 -5.87 -17.63 -12.56
CA ILE A 358 -6.02 -17.23 -13.96
C ILE A 358 -7.50 -17.09 -14.30
N ASP A 359 -8.33 -18.09 -13.92
CA ASP A 359 -9.78 -18.02 -14.07
C ASP A 359 -10.38 -16.81 -13.35
N HIS A 360 -9.88 -16.53 -12.15
CA HIS A 360 -10.29 -15.37 -11.38
C HIS A 360 -10.00 -14.05 -12.14
N VAL A 361 -8.82 -13.89 -12.72
CA VAL A 361 -8.43 -12.72 -13.51
C VAL A 361 -9.33 -12.58 -14.76
N VAL A 362 -9.49 -13.64 -15.52
CA VAL A 362 -10.30 -13.65 -16.76
C VAL A 362 -11.75 -13.24 -16.50
N ASN A 363 -12.31 -13.65 -15.37
CA ASN A 363 -13.69 -13.32 -15.01
C ASN A 363 -13.90 -11.85 -14.59
N LYS A 364 -12.85 -11.07 -14.34
CA LYS A 364 -13.02 -9.66 -13.88
C LYS A 364 -13.41 -8.70 -15.00
N LYS A 365 -13.02 -8.94 -16.23
CA LYS A 365 -13.31 -8.07 -17.39
C LYS A 365 -12.96 -6.58 -17.12
N ALA A 366 -11.87 -6.33 -16.40
CA ALA A 366 -11.46 -4.99 -15.96
C ALA A 366 -10.40 -4.39 -16.89
#